data_857a7602a61592e93eb346b57839062e
#
_entry.id   857a7602a61592e93eb346b57839062e
#
_cell.length_a   1.000
_cell.length_b   1.000
_cell.length_c   1.000
_cell.angle_alpha   90.00
_cell.angle_beta   90.00
_cell.angle_gamma   90.00
#
_symmetry.space_group_name_H-M   'P 1'
#
loop_
_entity.id
_entity.type
_entity.pdbx_description
1 polymer ?
#
loop_
_entity_poly.entity_id
_entity_poly.type
_entity_poly.pdbx_seq_one_letter_code
_entity_poly.pdbx_strand_id
1 'polypeptide(L)'
;MRLNANGLSDRKQWEEKGYALPEFDREKVTAATKENPFWIHFGAGNIFRAFQANVVQNLLNEGVLDRGLVVAEGFDYEIVEKMNRPHDDYSILVTLKADGNVDKTVVGSVVESRILDSENTAEYERLKEIFRKDSLQMVSFTITEKGYSLVNGKGEMLPAVVEDFAKGSEKPASYIGKVVSLLYTRYLAGAKPVAMVSMDNCSHNGDKLYAAVNAFAEAWTKNGLVEEGFLAYVNSKDKVTFPWSMIDKITPRPDASVEQILKNDGVDELEPVITSKNTYVAPFVNAEECEYLVIEDAFPNGRPELEKGGLMFTERETVDKVEKMKVCTCLNPLHTALAVYGCVLGYQKISDEMKDAELKKLVETVGYVEGLPVVVNPGVLDPKEFIDTVLNVRIPNPFMPDTPQRIATDTSQKLAIRFGETIKAYQASDELDVKSLKLITLVFAGWLRYLMGVDDEGNKFELSPDPLLDTVCPYVAGLELKENQDVEAAIAPVLKMKQIFGVDLYEAGLADMVVGYLKELTAGVGAVRATLKKYV
;
A
#
# COMPACT_ATOMS: atom_id res chain seq x y z
N MET A 1 -0.96 -28.05 17.85
CA MET A 1 0.34 -27.66 17.21
C MET A 1 0.77 -26.29 17.70
N ARG A 2 2.01 -26.11 18.11
CA ARG A 2 2.52 -24.79 18.54
C ARG A 2 3.42 -24.16 17.48
N LEU A 3 3.23 -22.89 17.20
CA LEU A 3 4.05 -22.14 16.24
C LEU A 3 5.35 -21.68 16.91
N ASN A 4 6.29 -22.58 17.04
CA ASN A 4 7.66 -22.34 17.53
C ASN A 4 8.58 -23.47 17.09
N ALA A 5 9.88 -23.33 17.30
CA ALA A 5 10.87 -24.31 16.87
C ALA A 5 10.57 -25.74 17.36
N ASN A 6 10.14 -25.89 18.62
CA ASN A 6 9.80 -27.19 19.18
C ASN A 6 8.55 -27.81 18.55
N GLY A 7 7.48 -27.02 18.37
CA GLY A 7 6.24 -27.50 17.74
C GLY A 7 6.39 -27.80 16.26
N LEU A 8 7.31 -27.15 15.57
CA LEU A 8 7.63 -27.38 14.17
C LEU A 8 8.60 -28.56 13.95
N SER A 9 9.18 -29.13 15.00
CA SER A 9 10.01 -30.34 14.90
C SER A 9 9.21 -31.55 14.44
N ASP A 10 7.92 -31.63 14.76
CA ASP A 10 6.99 -32.63 14.19
C ASP A 10 6.40 -32.11 12.86
N ARG A 11 7.24 -32.06 11.83
CA ARG A 11 6.88 -31.57 10.50
C ARG A 11 5.65 -32.26 9.92
N LYS A 12 5.55 -33.58 10.10
CA LYS A 12 4.48 -34.39 9.55
C LYS A 12 3.10 -33.92 9.98
N GLN A 13 2.94 -33.52 11.24
CA GLN A 13 1.68 -33.02 11.76
C GLN A 13 1.20 -31.75 11.04
N TRP A 14 2.13 -30.86 10.65
CA TRP A 14 1.83 -29.64 9.92
C TRP A 14 1.55 -29.92 8.43
N GLU A 15 2.38 -30.75 7.81
CA GLU A 15 2.28 -31.11 6.38
C GLU A 15 0.96 -31.86 6.08
N GLU A 16 0.51 -32.77 6.97
CA GLU A 16 -0.79 -33.45 6.86
C GLU A 16 -1.98 -32.48 6.92
N LYS A 17 -1.81 -31.30 7.49
CA LYS A 17 -2.81 -30.20 7.51
C LYS A 17 -2.63 -29.22 6.35
N GLY A 18 -1.72 -29.49 5.43
CA GLY A 18 -1.49 -28.68 4.23
C GLY A 18 -0.67 -27.41 4.48
N TYR A 19 0.19 -27.38 5.51
CA TYR A 19 1.12 -26.27 5.72
C TYR A 19 2.41 -26.51 4.93
N ALA A 20 2.83 -25.49 4.16
CA ALA A 20 4.19 -25.42 3.65
C ALA A 20 5.12 -24.96 4.79
N LEU A 21 6.22 -25.66 4.98
CA LEU A 21 7.18 -25.38 6.05
C LEU A 21 8.52 -24.90 5.48
N PRO A 22 9.34 -24.17 6.27
CA PRO A 22 10.71 -23.85 5.89
C PRO A 22 11.50 -25.14 5.53
N GLU A 23 12.19 -25.13 4.38
CA GLU A 23 12.98 -26.28 3.90
C GLU A 23 14.48 -26.09 4.11
N PHE A 24 14.90 -24.93 4.58
CA PHE A 24 16.30 -24.60 4.91
C PHE A 24 16.65 -24.92 6.37
N ASP A 25 17.93 -25.07 6.64
CA ASP A 25 18.49 -25.21 8.01
C ASP A 25 18.42 -23.86 8.73
N ARG A 26 17.34 -23.67 9.51
CA ARG A 26 17.07 -22.39 10.18
C ARG A 26 18.11 -22.04 11.24
N GLU A 27 18.71 -23.03 11.93
CA GLU A 27 19.75 -22.77 12.94
C GLU A 27 21.00 -22.19 12.27
N LYS A 28 21.41 -22.80 11.16
CA LYS A 28 22.53 -22.31 10.34
C LYS A 28 22.27 -20.93 9.77
N VAL A 29 21.09 -20.70 9.21
CA VAL A 29 20.67 -19.38 8.68
C VAL A 29 20.63 -18.34 9.79
N THR A 30 20.13 -18.67 10.98
CA THR A 30 20.09 -17.78 12.13
C THR A 30 21.51 -17.37 12.57
N ALA A 31 22.40 -18.33 12.70
CA ALA A 31 23.79 -18.06 13.08
C ALA A 31 24.50 -17.16 12.06
N ALA A 32 24.37 -17.48 10.76
CA ALA A 32 24.96 -16.69 9.69
C ALA A 32 24.40 -15.25 9.64
N THR A 33 23.09 -15.08 9.85
CA THR A 33 22.44 -13.77 9.86
C THR A 33 22.89 -12.92 11.06
N LYS A 34 22.97 -13.52 12.25
CA LYS A 34 23.44 -12.80 13.45
C LYS A 34 24.88 -12.33 13.32
N GLU A 35 25.71 -13.13 12.69
CA GLU A 35 27.12 -12.77 12.44
C GLU A 35 27.27 -11.72 11.36
N ASN A 36 26.61 -11.90 10.22
CA ASN A 36 26.74 -11.07 9.01
C ASN A 36 25.38 -10.67 8.45
N PRO A 37 24.58 -9.84 9.15
CA PRO A 37 23.28 -9.40 8.66
C PRO A 37 23.45 -8.60 7.36
N PHE A 38 22.62 -8.90 6.36
CA PHE A 38 22.64 -8.19 5.08
C PHE A 38 21.43 -7.30 4.88
N TRP A 39 20.33 -7.58 5.57
CA TRP A 39 19.09 -6.85 5.48
C TRP A 39 18.42 -6.74 6.85
N ILE A 40 18.14 -5.50 7.28
CA ILE A 40 17.28 -5.19 8.41
C ILE A 40 16.05 -4.44 7.91
N HIS A 41 14.87 -4.86 8.38
CA HIS A 41 13.60 -4.22 8.07
C HIS A 41 13.01 -3.53 9.30
N PHE A 42 12.52 -2.31 9.14
CA PHE A 42 11.83 -1.54 10.16
C PHE A 42 10.32 -1.56 9.91
N GLY A 43 9.56 -2.08 10.89
CA GLY A 43 8.12 -2.30 10.83
C GLY A 43 7.76 -3.79 10.75
N ALA A 44 7.42 -4.39 11.90
CA ALA A 44 7.07 -5.82 12.00
C ALA A 44 5.59 -6.11 11.65
N GLY A 45 5.00 -5.29 10.76
CA GLY A 45 3.58 -5.36 10.40
C GLY A 45 3.23 -6.49 9.44
N ASN A 46 1.93 -6.52 9.08
CA ASN A 46 1.36 -7.61 8.26
C ASN A 46 1.99 -7.68 6.87
N ILE A 47 2.20 -6.55 6.20
CA ILE A 47 2.74 -6.55 4.83
C ILE A 47 4.16 -7.11 4.78
N PHE A 48 5.01 -6.76 5.75
CA PHE A 48 6.36 -7.31 5.85
C PHE A 48 6.33 -8.83 6.05
N ARG A 49 5.51 -9.32 6.98
CA ARG A 49 5.40 -10.76 7.27
C ARG A 49 4.81 -11.56 6.11
N ALA A 50 3.85 -10.96 5.37
CA ALA A 50 3.18 -11.63 4.26
C ALA A 50 3.97 -11.59 2.95
N PHE A 51 4.79 -10.58 2.73
CA PHE A 51 5.46 -10.37 1.44
C PHE A 51 6.98 -10.50 1.55
N GLN A 52 7.68 -9.50 2.11
CA GLN A 52 9.15 -9.50 2.13
C GLN A 52 9.72 -10.74 2.82
N ALA A 53 9.15 -11.11 3.97
CA ALA A 53 9.60 -12.30 4.70
C ALA A 53 9.32 -13.60 3.93
N ASN A 54 8.19 -13.69 3.24
CA ASN A 54 7.85 -14.85 2.43
C ASN A 54 8.75 -14.99 1.18
N VAL A 55 9.10 -13.88 0.53
CA VAL A 55 10.06 -13.88 -0.59
C VAL A 55 11.42 -14.39 -0.13
N VAL A 56 11.92 -13.91 1.00
CA VAL A 56 13.20 -14.39 1.56
C VAL A 56 13.12 -15.87 1.94
N GLN A 57 11.99 -16.33 2.48
CA GLN A 57 11.77 -17.74 2.76
C GLN A 57 11.91 -18.61 1.51
N ASN A 58 11.26 -18.22 0.41
CA ASN A 58 11.33 -18.98 -0.84
C ASN A 58 12.77 -19.02 -1.37
N LEU A 59 13.50 -17.90 -1.32
CA LEU A 59 14.90 -17.86 -1.73
C LEU A 59 15.84 -18.65 -0.83
N LEU A 60 15.54 -18.78 0.47
CA LEU A 60 16.26 -19.66 1.39
C LEU A 60 15.97 -21.13 1.08
N ASN A 61 14.71 -21.48 0.82
CA ASN A 61 14.30 -22.84 0.43
C ASN A 61 15.00 -23.28 -0.87
N GLU A 62 15.17 -22.38 -1.84
CA GLU A 62 15.86 -22.61 -3.10
C GLU A 62 17.39 -22.58 -2.99
N GLY A 63 17.93 -22.21 -1.83
CA GLY A 63 19.36 -22.08 -1.61
C GLY A 63 20.02 -20.88 -2.31
N VAL A 64 19.21 -19.91 -2.77
CA VAL A 64 19.69 -18.65 -3.36
C VAL A 64 20.28 -17.73 -2.29
N LEU A 65 19.65 -17.71 -1.13
CA LEU A 65 20.13 -16.97 0.05
C LEU A 65 20.63 -17.93 1.13
N ASP A 66 21.58 -17.48 1.92
CA ASP A 66 22.18 -18.21 3.05
C ASP A 66 21.91 -17.54 4.41
N ARG A 67 21.24 -16.38 4.40
CA ARG A 67 20.91 -15.57 5.58
C ARG A 67 19.46 -15.11 5.51
N GLY A 68 18.85 -15.01 6.68
CA GLY A 68 17.49 -14.52 6.84
C GLY A 68 17.43 -13.03 7.16
N LEU A 69 16.31 -12.61 7.72
CA LEU A 69 15.98 -11.23 8.01
C LEU A 69 16.13 -10.90 9.49
N VAL A 70 16.59 -9.68 9.73
CA VAL A 70 16.40 -9.00 11.02
C VAL A 70 15.23 -8.03 10.86
N VAL A 71 14.29 -8.03 11.80
CA VAL A 71 13.19 -7.06 11.86
C VAL A 71 13.30 -6.21 13.12
N ALA A 72 12.99 -4.92 13.01
CA ALA A 72 12.93 -4.01 14.14
C ALA A 72 11.60 -3.27 14.18
N GLU A 73 10.95 -3.23 15.35
CA GLU A 73 9.70 -2.49 15.54
C GLU A 73 9.95 -1.25 16.39
N GLY A 74 9.52 -0.10 15.92
CA GLY A 74 9.79 1.18 16.57
C GLY A 74 8.58 1.99 16.98
N PHE A 75 7.38 1.57 16.62
CA PHE A 75 6.13 2.22 17.00
C PHE A 75 5.38 1.42 18.07
N ASP A 76 5.18 0.14 17.83
CA ASP A 76 4.41 -0.75 18.69
C ASP A 76 5.25 -1.95 19.14
N TYR A 77 5.99 -1.76 20.22
CA TYR A 77 6.93 -2.75 20.75
C TYR A 77 6.25 -4.08 21.13
N GLU A 78 4.95 -4.03 21.47
CA GLU A 78 4.19 -5.22 21.83
C GLU A 78 4.08 -6.22 20.68
N ILE A 79 4.25 -5.79 19.42
CA ILE A 79 4.30 -6.71 18.27
C ILE A 79 5.48 -7.67 18.42
N VAL A 80 6.66 -7.17 18.77
CA VAL A 80 7.83 -8.03 19.00
C VAL A 80 7.65 -8.90 20.24
N GLU A 81 7.15 -8.31 21.31
CA GLU A 81 7.04 -8.99 22.62
C GLU A 81 5.97 -10.08 22.62
N LYS A 82 4.85 -9.85 21.92
CA LYS A 82 3.67 -10.73 21.94
C LYS A 82 3.54 -11.63 20.71
N MET A 83 4.08 -11.21 19.55
CA MET A 83 3.92 -11.94 18.29
C MET A 83 5.19 -12.61 17.79
N ASN A 84 6.35 -11.92 17.87
CA ASN A 84 7.58 -12.48 17.36
C ASN A 84 8.25 -13.43 18.37
N ARG A 85 8.61 -12.94 19.55
CA ARG A 85 9.39 -13.69 20.55
C ARG A 85 8.71 -14.95 21.07
N PRO A 86 7.40 -14.96 21.41
CA PRO A 86 6.73 -16.17 21.87
C PRO A 86 6.67 -17.29 20.82
N HIS A 87 6.83 -16.93 19.55
CA HIS A 87 6.77 -17.83 18.42
C HIS A 87 8.14 -18.07 17.75
N ASP A 88 9.25 -17.76 18.44
CA ASP A 88 10.62 -17.89 17.90
C ASP A 88 10.79 -17.20 16.53
N ASP A 89 10.14 -16.03 16.36
CA ASP A 89 10.06 -15.24 15.12
C ASP A 89 9.38 -15.94 13.92
N TYR A 90 8.72 -17.08 14.12
CA TYR A 90 7.86 -17.67 13.10
C TYR A 90 6.52 -16.95 12.98
N SER A 91 5.95 -16.95 11.79
CA SER A 91 4.57 -16.52 11.56
C SER A 91 3.88 -17.46 10.57
N ILE A 92 2.54 -17.46 10.54
CA ILE A 92 1.78 -18.18 9.52
C ILE A 92 1.26 -17.17 8.51
N LEU A 93 1.58 -17.37 7.23
CA LEU A 93 0.94 -16.67 6.11
C LEU A 93 -0.20 -17.53 5.59
N VAL A 94 -1.40 -16.97 5.57
CA VAL A 94 -2.59 -17.55 4.94
C VAL A 94 -2.89 -16.75 3.68
N THR A 95 -2.63 -17.34 2.53
CA THR A 95 -2.92 -16.71 1.23
C THR A 95 -4.36 -16.99 0.84
N LEU A 96 -5.14 -15.94 0.68
CA LEU A 96 -6.56 -15.95 0.38
C LEU A 96 -6.79 -15.87 -1.12
N LYS A 97 -7.28 -16.94 -1.73
CA LYS A 97 -7.46 -17.04 -3.18
C LYS A 97 -8.84 -16.60 -3.64
N ALA A 98 -8.93 -16.10 -4.86
CA ALA A 98 -10.18 -15.67 -5.47
C ALA A 98 -11.22 -16.78 -5.62
N ASP A 99 -10.78 -18.05 -5.72
CA ASP A 99 -11.64 -19.23 -5.79
C ASP A 99 -12.19 -19.70 -4.43
N GLY A 100 -11.83 -18.99 -3.34
CA GLY A 100 -12.26 -19.30 -1.98
C GLY A 100 -11.36 -20.30 -1.24
N ASN A 101 -10.31 -20.83 -1.88
CA ASN A 101 -9.32 -21.65 -1.24
C ASN A 101 -8.27 -20.83 -0.48
N VAL A 102 -7.52 -21.46 0.40
CA VAL A 102 -6.42 -20.83 1.14
C VAL A 102 -5.17 -21.70 1.08
N ASP A 103 -4.01 -21.07 0.91
CA ASP A 103 -2.72 -21.71 1.15
C ASP A 103 -2.19 -21.29 2.51
N LYS A 104 -1.50 -22.19 3.21
CA LYS A 104 -0.94 -21.95 4.56
C LYS A 104 0.56 -22.18 4.52
N THR A 105 1.33 -21.16 4.88
CA THR A 105 2.80 -21.22 4.88
C THR A 105 3.31 -20.78 6.24
N VAL A 106 4.14 -21.61 6.86
CA VAL A 106 4.92 -21.20 8.04
C VAL A 106 6.15 -20.45 7.55
N VAL A 107 6.23 -19.17 7.87
CA VAL A 107 7.34 -18.29 7.50
C VAL A 107 8.37 -18.27 8.63
N GLY A 108 9.59 -18.72 8.35
CA GLY A 108 10.70 -18.79 9.31
C GLY A 108 11.96 -18.04 8.86
N SER A 109 11.84 -17.19 7.84
CA SER A 109 12.94 -16.38 7.30
C SER A 109 13.35 -15.21 8.20
N VAL A 110 12.45 -14.74 9.07
CA VAL A 110 12.80 -13.78 10.14
C VAL A 110 13.47 -14.57 11.25
N VAL A 111 14.72 -14.25 11.56
CA VAL A 111 15.54 -15.02 12.50
C VAL A 111 15.99 -14.21 13.70
N GLU A 112 15.69 -12.92 13.70
CA GLU A 112 15.98 -12.01 14.82
C GLU A 112 14.98 -10.85 14.79
N SER A 113 14.27 -10.61 15.89
CA SER A 113 13.41 -9.44 16.09
C SER A 113 13.95 -8.53 17.17
N ARG A 114 13.91 -7.22 16.93
CA ARG A 114 14.42 -6.17 17.81
C ARG A 114 13.39 -5.06 18.03
N ILE A 115 13.59 -4.33 19.12
CA ILE A 115 12.82 -3.14 19.46
C ILE A 115 13.69 -1.91 19.19
N LEU A 116 13.19 -0.97 18.38
CA LEU A 116 13.84 0.31 18.11
C LEU A 116 13.54 1.29 19.25
N ASP A 117 14.19 1.10 20.37
CA ASP A 117 14.09 1.95 21.56
C ASP A 117 15.47 2.39 22.03
N SER A 118 15.76 3.68 21.92
CA SER A 118 17.04 4.27 22.31
C SER A 118 17.27 4.25 23.83
N GLU A 119 16.21 4.13 24.62
CA GLU A 119 16.30 3.98 26.09
C GLU A 119 16.57 2.54 26.52
N ASN A 120 16.27 1.56 25.67
CA ASN A 120 16.61 0.16 25.90
C ASN A 120 18.01 -0.14 25.37
N THR A 121 19.02 -0.02 26.24
CA THR A 121 20.43 -0.15 25.88
C THR A 121 20.75 -1.48 25.17
N ALA A 122 20.19 -2.61 25.63
CA ALA A 122 20.49 -3.91 25.05
C ALA A 122 19.96 -4.04 23.62
N GLU A 123 18.73 -3.61 23.36
CA GLU A 123 18.12 -3.61 22.03
C GLU A 123 18.87 -2.63 21.10
N TYR A 124 19.15 -1.43 21.58
CA TYR A 124 19.73 -0.38 20.76
C TYR A 124 21.20 -0.64 20.42
N GLU A 125 21.99 -1.21 21.33
CA GLU A 125 23.38 -1.61 21.05
C GLU A 125 23.43 -2.75 20.01
N ARG A 126 22.47 -3.70 20.05
CA ARG A 126 22.39 -4.71 19.00
C ARG A 126 22.07 -4.10 17.63
N LEU A 127 21.16 -3.14 17.56
CA LEU A 127 20.88 -2.40 16.32
C LEU A 127 22.11 -1.63 15.83
N LYS A 128 22.84 -0.97 16.71
CA LYS A 128 24.11 -0.29 16.37
C LYS A 128 25.16 -1.29 15.86
N GLU A 129 25.26 -2.47 16.47
CA GLU A 129 26.17 -3.52 16.01
C GLU A 129 25.84 -3.92 14.56
N ILE A 130 24.55 -4.14 14.23
CA ILE A 130 24.10 -4.46 12.88
C ILE A 130 24.51 -3.36 11.89
N PHE A 131 24.31 -2.09 12.24
CA PHE A 131 24.69 -0.97 11.39
C PHE A 131 26.19 -0.81 11.18
N ARG A 132 27.03 -1.32 12.09
CA ARG A 132 28.51 -1.34 11.94
C ARG A 132 29.00 -2.42 10.98
N LYS A 133 28.18 -3.45 10.65
CA LYS A 133 28.61 -4.58 9.82
C LYS A 133 28.82 -4.17 8.35
N ASP A 134 29.92 -4.65 7.76
CA ASP A 134 30.20 -4.48 6.33
C ASP A 134 29.15 -5.18 5.45
N SER A 135 28.62 -6.29 5.96
CA SER A 135 27.62 -7.11 5.27
C SER A 135 26.27 -6.44 5.09
N LEU A 136 25.95 -5.38 5.84
CA LEU A 136 24.66 -4.70 5.73
C LEU A 136 24.54 -3.96 4.40
N GLN A 137 23.63 -4.44 3.55
CA GLN A 137 23.37 -3.92 2.21
C GLN A 137 22.13 -3.04 2.16
N MET A 138 21.08 -3.45 2.88
CA MET A 138 19.77 -2.83 2.80
C MET A 138 19.15 -2.62 4.18
N VAL A 139 18.62 -1.43 4.38
CA VAL A 139 17.75 -1.05 5.50
C VAL A 139 16.40 -0.66 4.89
N SER A 140 15.36 -1.41 5.16
CA SER A 140 14.04 -1.16 4.55
C SER A 140 12.96 -0.83 5.58
N PHE A 141 11.86 -0.25 5.10
CA PHE A 141 10.83 0.33 5.96
C PHE A 141 9.42 0.02 5.43
N THR A 142 8.54 -0.40 6.34
CA THR A 142 7.08 -0.35 6.19
C THR A 142 6.49 0.25 7.46
N ILE A 143 6.55 1.58 7.55
CA ILE A 143 6.18 2.37 8.74
C ILE A 143 5.01 3.33 8.48
N THR A 144 4.36 3.17 7.33
CA THR A 144 3.33 4.04 6.76
C THR A 144 3.85 5.44 6.39
N GLU A 145 3.14 6.13 5.52
CA GLU A 145 3.52 7.49 5.11
C GLU A 145 3.69 8.46 6.29
N LYS A 146 2.89 8.27 7.34
CA LYS A 146 2.97 9.09 8.57
C LYS A 146 4.29 8.88 9.33
N GLY A 147 4.90 7.71 9.21
CA GLY A 147 6.17 7.41 9.87
C GLY A 147 7.35 8.26 9.40
N TYR A 148 7.27 8.80 8.18
CA TYR A 148 8.29 9.71 7.62
C TYR A 148 8.06 11.17 7.99
N SER A 149 6.88 11.54 8.50
CA SER A 149 6.55 12.94 8.75
C SER A 149 7.24 13.45 10.02
N LEU A 150 7.92 14.58 9.89
CA LEU A 150 8.51 15.33 11.00
C LEU A 150 7.56 16.41 11.57
N VAL A 151 6.39 16.57 10.94
CA VAL A 151 5.38 17.58 11.30
C VAL A 151 4.02 16.92 11.55
N ASN A 152 3.19 17.60 12.32
CA ASN A 152 1.79 17.21 12.53
C ASN A 152 0.90 17.66 11.33
N GLY A 153 -0.40 17.33 11.38
CA GLY A 153 -1.36 17.70 10.33
C GLY A 153 -1.56 19.20 10.11
N LYS A 154 -1.00 20.06 10.98
CA LYS A 154 -1.00 21.53 10.84
C LYS A 154 0.32 22.08 10.29
N GLY A 155 1.28 21.21 9.97
CA GLY A 155 2.61 21.61 9.52
C GLY A 155 3.56 22.05 10.64
N GLU A 156 3.19 21.85 11.90
CA GLU A 156 4.03 22.17 13.06
C GLU A 156 4.96 20.98 13.35
N MET A 157 6.23 21.27 13.63
CA MET A 157 7.21 20.23 13.94
C MET A 157 6.81 19.43 15.19
N LEU A 158 6.95 18.12 15.12
CA LEU A 158 6.64 17.22 16.23
C LEU A 158 7.56 17.52 17.44
N PRO A 159 7.04 17.57 18.68
CA PRO A 159 7.85 17.88 19.87
C PRO A 159 9.09 17.01 20.05
N ALA A 160 8.96 15.69 19.81
CA ALA A 160 10.10 14.76 19.88
C ALA A 160 11.18 15.08 18.83
N VAL A 161 10.81 15.54 17.65
CA VAL A 161 11.75 15.95 16.59
C VAL A 161 12.50 17.21 16.99
N VAL A 162 11.78 18.20 17.52
CA VAL A 162 12.41 19.44 18.03
C VAL A 162 13.44 19.13 19.13
N GLU A 163 13.08 18.25 20.06
CA GLU A 163 13.96 17.81 21.14
C GLU A 163 15.19 17.08 20.59
N ASP A 164 15.01 16.16 19.67
CA ASP A 164 16.10 15.38 19.07
C ASP A 164 17.06 16.25 18.25
N PHE A 165 16.54 17.28 17.54
CA PHE A 165 17.38 18.26 16.83
C PHE A 165 18.32 19.01 17.78
N ALA A 166 17.87 19.26 19.02
CA ALA A 166 18.64 19.95 20.03
C ALA A 166 19.60 19.04 20.83
N LYS A 167 19.22 17.78 21.03
CA LYS A 167 19.99 16.84 21.89
C LYS A 167 20.98 15.97 21.11
N GLY A 168 20.73 15.71 19.82
CA GLY A 168 21.64 14.93 18.98
C GLY A 168 21.38 13.43 18.99
N SER A 169 22.41 12.68 18.56
CA SER A 169 22.29 11.28 18.14
C SER A 169 22.36 10.25 19.27
N GLU A 170 22.57 10.63 20.52
CA GLU A 170 22.87 9.67 21.59
C GLU A 170 21.64 8.86 22.00
N LYS A 171 20.53 9.54 22.28
CA LYS A 171 19.27 8.95 22.72
C LYS A 171 18.06 9.66 22.11
N PRO A 172 17.87 9.61 20.78
CA PRO A 172 16.74 10.26 20.15
C PRO A 172 15.41 9.55 20.51
N ALA A 173 14.36 10.34 20.68
CA ALA A 173 13.03 9.84 21.03
C ALA A 173 12.16 9.58 19.80
N SER A 174 12.31 10.39 18.74
CA SER A 174 11.52 10.25 17.50
C SER A 174 11.97 9.04 16.68
N TYR A 175 11.02 8.50 15.89
CA TYR A 175 11.30 7.32 15.06
C TYR A 175 12.48 7.55 14.11
N ILE A 176 12.39 8.60 13.29
CA ILE A 176 13.44 8.92 12.31
C ILE A 176 14.74 9.32 13.02
N GLY A 177 14.68 10.04 14.15
CA GLY A 177 15.86 10.35 14.93
C GLY A 177 16.65 9.10 15.36
N LYS A 178 15.94 8.05 15.82
CA LYS A 178 16.55 6.77 16.15
C LYS A 178 17.22 6.11 14.93
N VAL A 179 16.55 6.12 13.78
CA VAL A 179 17.10 5.58 12.53
C VAL A 179 18.35 6.35 12.09
N VAL A 180 18.31 7.68 12.14
CA VAL A 180 19.46 8.53 11.76
C VAL A 180 20.63 8.35 12.73
N SER A 181 20.36 8.15 14.03
CA SER A 181 21.40 7.79 15.00
C SER A 181 22.10 6.47 14.66
N LEU A 182 21.35 5.46 14.21
CA LEU A 182 21.93 4.21 13.72
C LEU A 182 22.76 4.43 12.45
N LEU A 183 22.28 5.28 11.54
CA LEU A 183 23.03 5.63 10.33
C LEU A 183 24.32 6.41 10.67
N TYR A 184 24.29 7.29 11.68
CA TYR A 184 25.47 7.95 12.21
C TYR A 184 26.48 6.96 12.80
N THR A 185 25.99 5.94 13.52
CA THR A 185 26.83 4.84 13.99
C THR A 185 27.57 4.13 12.84
N ARG A 186 26.90 3.95 11.70
CA ARG A 186 27.49 3.38 10.49
C ARG A 186 28.55 4.31 9.87
N TYR A 187 28.28 5.62 9.87
CA TYR A 187 29.26 6.62 9.44
C TYR A 187 30.54 6.55 10.30
N LEU A 188 30.40 6.54 11.63
CA LEU A 188 31.53 6.43 12.56
C LEU A 188 32.31 5.11 12.41
N ALA A 189 31.68 4.06 11.93
CA ALA A 189 32.31 2.77 11.63
C ALA A 189 33.05 2.73 10.29
N GLY A 190 33.30 3.89 9.67
CA GLY A 190 34.07 4.03 8.42
C GLY A 190 33.26 4.50 7.22
N ALA A 191 32.16 5.20 7.42
CA ALA A 191 31.29 5.73 6.36
C ALA A 191 30.90 4.66 5.33
N LYS A 192 30.46 3.49 5.82
CA LYS A 192 30.16 2.31 5.01
C LYS A 192 28.88 2.53 4.19
N PRO A 193 28.86 2.10 2.92
CA PRO A 193 27.70 2.32 2.05
C PRO A 193 26.48 1.46 2.46
N VAL A 194 25.27 1.99 2.20
CA VAL A 194 24.00 1.31 2.47
C VAL A 194 22.85 1.91 1.66
N ALA A 195 21.86 1.10 1.28
CA ALA A 195 20.61 1.58 0.73
C ALA A 195 19.52 1.64 1.83
N MET A 196 18.83 2.78 1.90
CA MET A 196 17.70 3.05 2.80
C MET A 196 16.42 3.01 1.95
N VAL A 197 15.64 1.93 2.03
CA VAL A 197 14.57 1.62 1.09
C VAL A 197 13.20 1.73 1.75
N SER A 198 12.44 2.78 1.46
CA SER A 198 11.02 2.77 1.82
C SER A 198 10.28 1.75 0.94
N MET A 199 9.52 0.87 1.58
CA MET A 199 8.62 -0.09 0.93
C MET A 199 7.17 0.20 1.30
N ASP A 200 6.84 1.44 1.63
CA ASP A 200 5.49 1.90 1.89
C ASP A 200 4.78 2.29 0.59
N ASN A 201 3.48 2.01 0.53
CA ASN A 201 2.64 2.36 -0.61
C ASN A 201 2.26 3.85 -0.56
N CYS A 202 3.23 4.71 -0.83
CA CYS A 202 3.02 6.15 -0.99
C CYS A 202 3.91 6.68 -2.10
N SER A 203 3.43 7.73 -2.77
CA SER A 203 4.11 8.33 -3.92
C SER A 203 5.49 8.87 -3.53
N HIS A 204 6.48 8.59 -4.37
CA HIS A 204 7.87 9.05 -4.21
C HIS A 204 8.43 8.75 -2.82
N ASN A 205 8.19 7.54 -2.33
CA ASN A 205 8.47 7.13 -0.96
C ASN A 205 9.95 7.29 -0.56
N GLY A 206 10.88 7.05 -1.47
CA GLY A 206 12.32 7.25 -1.22
C GLY A 206 12.67 8.72 -0.96
N ASP A 207 12.00 9.67 -1.62
CA ASP A 207 12.23 11.10 -1.38
C ASP A 207 11.70 11.54 -0.01
N LYS A 208 10.58 10.95 0.44
CA LYS A 208 10.05 11.21 1.79
C LYS A 208 11.00 10.74 2.87
N LEU A 209 11.54 9.53 2.70
CA LEU A 209 12.55 9.00 3.63
C LEU A 209 13.83 9.85 3.58
N TYR A 210 14.32 10.20 2.39
CA TYR A 210 15.48 11.06 2.24
C TYR A 210 15.28 12.41 2.94
N ALA A 211 14.17 13.09 2.69
CA ALA A 211 13.89 14.39 3.28
C ALA A 211 13.89 14.33 4.82
N ALA A 212 13.29 13.30 5.39
CA ALA A 212 13.27 13.10 6.83
C ALA A 212 14.67 12.83 7.42
N VAL A 213 15.44 11.94 6.80
CA VAL A 213 16.83 11.62 7.23
C VAL A 213 17.75 12.83 7.07
N ASN A 214 17.66 13.52 5.93
CA ASN A 214 18.49 14.70 5.65
C ASN A 214 18.21 15.84 6.62
N ALA A 215 16.97 16.08 7.02
CA ALA A 215 16.61 17.11 7.99
C ALA A 215 17.32 16.90 9.33
N PHE A 216 17.41 15.65 9.81
CA PHE A 216 18.19 15.31 11.01
C PHE A 216 19.69 15.52 10.81
N ALA A 217 20.24 15.05 9.68
CA ALA A 217 21.65 15.21 9.37
C ALA A 217 22.05 16.70 9.31
N GLU A 218 21.23 17.54 8.67
CA GLU A 218 21.43 18.98 8.61
C GLU A 218 21.37 19.63 9.99
N ALA A 219 20.31 19.34 10.78
CA ALA A 219 20.11 19.91 12.09
C ALA A 219 21.26 19.53 13.05
N TRP A 220 21.64 18.26 13.09
CA TRP A 220 22.72 17.80 13.95
C TRP A 220 24.09 18.32 13.56
N THR A 221 24.39 18.38 12.25
CA THR A 221 25.64 18.98 11.76
C THR A 221 25.71 20.47 12.08
N LYS A 222 24.63 21.22 11.78
CA LYS A 222 24.55 22.66 12.07
C LYS A 222 24.71 22.96 13.56
N ASN A 223 24.18 22.11 14.44
CA ASN A 223 24.25 22.27 15.89
C ASN A 223 25.55 21.71 16.50
N GLY A 224 26.47 21.16 15.69
CA GLY A 224 27.73 20.58 16.16
C GLY A 224 27.56 19.31 16.98
N LEU A 225 26.47 18.57 16.80
CA LEU A 225 26.11 17.36 17.57
C LEU A 225 26.62 16.06 16.91
N VAL A 226 27.08 16.15 15.68
CA VAL A 226 27.69 15.06 14.90
C VAL A 226 28.94 15.61 14.17
N GLU A 227 29.77 14.70 13.67
CA GLU A 227 30.92 15.09 12.86
C GLU A 227 30.46 15.80 11.55
N GLU A 228 31.23 16.81 11.14
CA GLU A 228 30.90 17.65 9.98
C GLU A 228 30.72 16.84 8.69
N GLY A 229 31.45 15.74 8.50
CA GLY A 229 31.35 14.86 7.34
C GLY A 229 30.07 14.02 7.25
N PHE A 230 29.26 13.95 8.32
CA PHE A 230 28.07 13.12 8.32
C PHE A 230 27.01 13.57 7.31
N LEU A 231 26.77 14.88 7.19
CA LEU A 231 25.84 15.41 6.19
C LEU A 231 26.29 15.07 4.76
N ALA A 232 27.57 15.18 4.48
CA ALA A 232 28.13 14.81 3.18
C ALA A 232 27.99 13.30 2.90
N TYR A 233 28.15 12.46 3.93
CA TYR A 233 27.92 11.02 3.84
C TYR A 233 26.48 10.68 3.46
N VAL A 234 25.48 11.28 4.14
CA VAL A 234 24.06 11.08 3.85
C VAL A 234 23.69 11.51 2.44
N ASN A 235 24.35 12.56 1.90
CA ASN A 235 24.09 13.12 0.59
C ASN A 235 24.95 12.54 -0.54
N SER A 236 25.85 11.60 -0.24
CA SER A 236 26.66 10.93 -1.24
C SER A 236 25.97 9.68 -1.79
N LYS A 237 25.64 9.66 -3.06
CA LYS A 237 25.01 8.50 -3.74
C LYS A 237 25.89 7.24 -3.73
N ASP A 238 27.21 7.39 -3.56
CA ASP A 238 28.14 6.27 -3.42
C ASP A 238 28.14 5.70 -1.98
N LYS A 239 27.46 6.36 -1.05
CA LYS A 239 27.42 6.00 0.37
C LYS A 239 26.01 5.67 0.84
N VAL A 240 25.08 6.59 0.71
CA VAL A 240 23.70 6.38 1.16
C VAL A 240 22.75 6.68 0.01
N THR A 241 21.94 5.70 -0.34
CA THR A 241 20.91 5.86 -1.35
C THR A 241 19.52 5.72 -0.73
N PHE A 242 18.53 6.29 -1.39
CA PHE A 242 17.14 6.25 -1.02
C PHE A 242 16.30 5.80 -2.22
N PRO A 243 16.41 4.52 -2.60
CA PRO A 243 15.69 3.98 -3.74
C PRO A 243 14.19 4.18 -3.62
N TRP A 244 13.55 4.58 -4.72
CA TRP A 244 12.10 4.57 -4.81
C TRP A 244 11.61 3.13 -4.93
N SER A 245 10.42 2.88 -4.41
CA SER A 245 9.77 1.60 -4.62
C SER A 245 8.27 1.77 -4.87
N MET A 246 7.68 0.78 -5.52
CA MET A 246 6.24 0.64 -5.65
C MET A 246 5.85 -0.76 -5.23
N ILE A 247 5.10 -0.85 -4.15
CA ILE A 247 4.62 -2.10 -3.57
C ILE A 247 3.10 -2.20 -3.72
N ASP A 248 2.62 -3.40 -3.96
CA ASP A 248 1.19 -3.68 -3.91
C ASP A 248 0.93 -5.10 -3.40
N LYS A 249 0.27 -5.19 -2.27
CA LYS A 249 -0.29 -6.38 -1.68
C LYS A 249 -1.30 -5.99 -0.61
N ILE A 250 -2.47 -6.59 -0.63
CA ILE A 250 -3.48 -6.35 0.40
C ILE A 250 -3.30 -7.38 1.52
N THR A 251 -3.10 -6.87 2.74
CA THR A 251 -2.99 -7.66 3.97
C THR A 251 -4.03 -7.18 4.97
N PRO A 252 -5.26 -7.70 4.91
CA PRO A 252 -6.32 -7.30 5.82
C PRO A 252 -5.95 -7.58 7.28
N ARG A 253 -6.68 -6.98 8.21
CA ARG A 253 -6.60 -7.36 9.63
C ARG A 253 -6.82 -8.86 9.78
N PRO A 254 -6.23 -9.49 10.82
CA PRO A 254 -6.50 -10.89 11.12
C PRO A 254 -8.00 -11.18 11.12
N ASP A 255 -8.43 -12.11 10.29
CA ASP A 255 -9.83 -12.43 10.06
C ASP A 255 -10.23 -13.62 10.96
N ALA A 256 -11.40 -13.52 11.60
CA ALA A 256 -11.90 -14.55 12.49
C ALA A 256 -12.17 -15.89 11.77
N SER A 257 -12.54 -15.86 10.50
CA SER A 257 -12.72 -17.09 9.72
C SER A 257 -11.40 -17.79 9.44
N VAL A 258 -10.33 -17.02 9.18
CA VAL A 258 -8.97 -17.55 9.02
C VAL A 258 -8.46 -18.13 10.35
N GLU A 259 -8.64 -17.41 11.45
CA GLU A 259 -8.32 -17.92 12.80
C GLU A 259 -9.01 -19.26 13.07
N GLN A 260 -10.29 -19.37 12.70
CA GLN A 260 -11.05 -20.61 12.90
C GLN A 260 -10.52 -21.77 12.04
N ILE A 261 -10.08 -21.50 10.80
CA ILE A 261 -9.43 -22.53 9.95
C ILE A 261 -8.18 -23.07 10.65
N LEU A 262 -7.31 -22.20 11.13
CA LEU A 262 -6.06 -22.61 11.80
C LEU A 262 -6.31 -23.34 13.11
N LYS A 263 -7.32 -22.93 13.89
CA LYS A 263 -7.75 -23.64 15.12
C LYS A 263 -8.31 -25.01 14.84
N ASN A 264 -9.09 -25.17 13.77
CA ASN A 264 -9.62 -26.48 13.33
C ASN A 264 -8.51 -27.43 12.89
N ASP A 265 -7.39 -26.91 12.40
CA ASP A 265 -6.19 -27.69 12.11
C ASP A 265 -5.47 -28.12 13.39
N GLY A 266 -5.78 -27.53 14.53
CA GLY A 266 -5.18 -27.81 15.84
C GLY A 266 -3.97 -26.95 16.16
N VAL A 267 -3.86 -25.74 15.55
CA VAL A 267 -2.81 -24.77 15.92
C VAL A 267 -3.26 -23.99 17.15
N ASP A 268 -2.41 -23.95 18.16
CA ASP A 268 -2.67 -23.31 19.44
C ASP A 268 -2.03 -21.91 19.52
N GLU A 269 -2.48 -21.10 20.48
CA GLU A 269 -1.88 -19.80 20.83
C GLU A 269 -1.92 -18.80 19.64
N LEU A 270 -3.03 -18.78 18.90
CA LEU A 270 -3.23 -17.92 17.72
C LEU A 270 -4.10 -16.69 18.00
N GLU A 271 -4.53 -16.47 19.23
CA GLU A 271 -5.46 -15.41 19.58
C GLU A 271 -4.92 -14.04 19.18
N PRO A 272 -5.70 -13.26 18.39
CA PRO A 272 -5.35 -11.89 18.11
C PRO A 272 -5.28 -11.06 19.38
N VAL A 273 -4.35 -10.12 19.41
CA VAL A 273 -4.15 -9.19 20.52
C VAL A 273 -4.39 -7.76 20.04
N ILE A 274 -5.09 -6.97 20.84
CA ILE A 274 -5.13 -5.52 20.67
C ILE A 274 -4.06 -4.95 21.60
N THR A 275 -3.08 -4.27 21.01
CA THR A 275 -1.97 -3.68 21.77
C THR A 275 -2.40 -2.38 22.46
N SER A 276 -1.56 -1.85 23.32
CA SER A 276 -1.74 -0.52 23.93
C SER A 276 -1.79 0.62 22.91
N LYS A 277 -1.27 0.41 21.72
CA LYS A 277 -1.33 1.35 20.58
C LYS A 277 -2.57 1.15 19.70
N ASN A 278 -3.52 0.30 20.11
CA ASN A 278 -4.69 -0.09 19.33
C ASN A 278 -4.36 -0.80 18.00
N THR A 279 -3.21 -1.44 17.91
CA THR A 279 -2.88 -2.31 16.79
C THR A 279 -3.50 -3.69 17.02
N TYR A 280 -4.23 -4.18 16.02
CA TYR A 280 -4.80 -5.53 16.05
C TYR A 280 -3.82 -6.48 15.35
N VAL A 281 -3.21 -7.39 16.09
CA VAL A 281 -2.14 -8.29 15.61
C VAL A 281 -2.40 -9.73 16.02
N ALA A 282 -1.92 -10.68 15.20
CA ALA A 282 -1.99 -12.11 15.44
C ALA A 282 -0.69 -12.79 15.01
N PRO A 283 -0.40 -14.02 15.49
CA PRO A 283 0.73 -14.82 15.01
C PRO A 283 0.59 -15.26 13.54
N PHE A 284 -0.56 -15.03 12.93
CA PHE A 284 -0.81 -15.26 11.50
C PHE A 284 -1.12 -13.96 10.78
N VAL A 285 -0.90 -13.95 9.49
CA VAL A 285 -1.27 -12.88 8.56
C VAL A 285 -2.08 -13.48 7.44
N ASN A 286 -3.24 -12.88 7.15
CA ASN A 286 -3.98 -13.20 5.94
C ASN A 286 -3.68 -12.14 4.86
N ALA A 287 -3.46 -12.59 3.64
CA ALA A 287 -3.09 -11.76 2.51
C ALA A 287 -3.72 -12.26 1.21
N GLU A 288 -3.91 -11.35 0.25
CA GLU A 288 -4.25 -11.77 -1.12
C GLU A 288 -3.08 -12.53 -1.78
N GLU A 289 -3.38 -13.26 -2.86
CA GLU A 289 -2.35 -13.94 -3.64
C GLU A 289 -1.54 -12.98 -4.54
N CYS A 290 -2.16 -11.89 -5.00
CA CYS A 290 -1.51 -10.91 -5.85
C CYS A 290 -0.48 -10.09 -5.08
N GLU A 291 0.71 -9.96 -5.65
CA GLU A 291 1.77 -9.14 -5.09
C GLU A 291 2.74 -8.65 -6.16
N TYR A 292 3.26 -7.45 -6.00
CA TYR A 292 4.46 -7.01 -6.71
C TYR A 292 5.21 -5.96 -5.89
N LEU A 293 6.51 -5.91 -6.11
CA LEU A 293 7.41 -4.90 -5.55
C LEU A 293 8.45 -4.54 -6.61
N VAL A 294 8.41 -3.30 -7.04
CA VAL A 294 9.36 -2.72 -7.98
C VAL A 294 10.24 -1.74 -7.21
N ILE A 295 11.55 -1.83 -7.34
CA ILE A 295 12.51 -1.03 -6.57
C ILE A 295 13.52 -0.42 -7.55
N GLU A 296 13.89 0.85 -7.32
CA GLU A 296 15.01 1.48 -8.00
C GLU A 296 16.32 0.74 -7.66
N ASP A 297 17.05 0.32 -8.69
CA ASP A 297 18.31 -0.43 -8.51
C ASP A 297 19.48 0.51 -8.17
N ALA A 298 19.47 1.06 -6.96
CA ALA A 298 20.47 1.99 -6.45
C ALA A 298 21.02 1.51 -5.10
N PHE A 299 21.92 0.51 -5.14
CA PHE A 299 22.45 -0.18 -3.97
C PHE A 299 23.99 -0.06 -3.91
N PRO A 300 24.54 0.92 -3.19
CA PRO A 300 25.97 1.21 -3.19
C PRO A 300 26.83 0.13 -2.51
N ASN A 301 26.24 -0.75 -1.72
CA ASN A 301 26.88 -1.92 -1.08
C ASN A 301 26.43 -3.26 -1.70
N GLY A 302 25.90 -3.22 -2.93
CA GLY A 302 25.24 -4.37 -3.52
C GLY A 302 23.91 -4.68 -2.83
N ARG A 303 23.21 -5.69 -3.29
CA ARG A 303 21.93 -6.16 -2.76
C ARG A 303 21.80 -7.68 -2.86
N PRO A 304 20.91 -8.30 -2.06
CA PRO A 304 20.57 -9.70 -2.26
C PRO A 304 19.84 -9.91 -3.61
N GLU A 305 19.92 -11.13 -4.14
CA GLU A 305 19.34 -11.52 -5.45
C GLU A 305 17.81 -11.71 -5.35
N LEU A 306 17.10 -10.68 -4.91
CA LEU A 306 15.65 -10.71 -4.67
C LEU A 306 14.82 -10.83 -5.97
N GLU A 307 15.41 -10.50 -7.11
CA GLU A 307 14.80 -10.70 -8.43
C GLU A 307 14.51 -12.17 -8.72
N LYS A 308 15.27 -13.08 -8.15
CA LYS A 308 14.99 -14.53 -8.23
C LYS A 308 13.74 -14.92 -7.44
N GLY A 309 13.33 -14.11 -6.48
CA GLY A 309 12.08 -14.25 -5.73
C GLY A 309 10.92 -13.43 -6.28
N GLY A 310 11.06 -12.87 -7.49
CA GLY A 310 10.00 -12.14 -8.18
C GLY A 310 9.97 -10.63 -7.93
N LEU A 311 10.89 -10.07 -7.15
CA LEU A 311 11.02 -8.61 -7.03
C LEU A 311 11.64 -8.04 -8.31
N MET A 312 11.23 -6.83 -8.68
CA MET A 312 11.71 -6.17 -9.89
C MET A 312 12.63 -5.01 -9.52
N PHE A 313 13.80 -4.97 -10.14
CA PHE A 313 14.76 -3.87 -9.98
C PHE A 313 14.90 -3.14 -11.30
N THR A 314 14.83 -1.80 -11.25
CA THR A 314 14.80 -0.97 -12.43
C THR A 314 15.28 0.45 -12.15
N GLU A 315 15.15 1.34 -13.12
CA GLU A 315 15.44 2.76 -12.93
C GLU A 315 14.30 3.49 -12.21
N ARG A 316 14.60 4.57 -11.50
CA ARG A 316 13.63 5.42 -10.77
C ARG A 316 12.45 5.85 -11.63
N GLU A 317 12.69 6.25 -12.87
CA GLU A 317 11.66 6.66 -13.81
C GLU A 317 10.65 5.52 -14.10
N THR A 318 11.14 4.30 -14.15
CA THR A 318 10.27 3.12 -14.35
C THR A 318 9.40 2.84 -13.13
N VAL A 319 9.93 3.03 -11.92
CA VAL A 319 9.12 2.93 -10.67
C VAL A 319 7.97 3.94 -10.70
N ASP A 320 8.24 5.19 -11.11
CA ASP A 320 7.20 6.23 -11.29
C ASP A 320 6.16 5.82 -12.35
N LYS A 321 6.59 5.22 -13.46
CA LYS A 321 5.68 4.70 -14.49
C LYS A 321 4.78 3.57 -13.97
N VAL A 322 5.28 2.69 -13.10
CA VAL A 322 4.46 1.64 -12.45
C VAL A 322 3.39 2.27 -11.56
N GLU A 323 3.74 3.28 -10.78
CA GLU A 323 2.77 4.02 -9.97
C GLU A 323 1.68 4.65 -10.86
N LYS A 324 2.06 5.36 -11.92
CA LYS A 324 1.13 6.00 -12.86
C LYS A 324 0.22 4.98 -13.54
N MET A 325 0.74 3.86 -14.00
CA MET A 325 -0.03 2.77 -14.59
C MET A 325 -1.15 2.32 -13.63
N LYS A 326 -0.81 2.05 -12.38
CA LYS A 326 -1.75 1.61 -11.35
C LYS A 326 -2.79 2.68 -11.01
N VAL A 327 -2.33 3.89 -10.70
CA VAL A 327 -3.15 4.98 -10.14
C VAL A 327 -4.05 5.61 -11.19
N CYS A 328 -3.55 5.80 -12.42
CA CYS A 328 -4.26 6.53 -13.46
C CYS A 328 -5.09 5.63 -14.39
N THR A 329 -4.82 4.30 -14.42
CA THR A 329 -5.46 3.44 -15.41
C THR A 329 -5.90 2.08 -14.86
N CYS A 330 -4.95 1.26 -14.35
CA CYS A 330 -5.15 -0.18 -14.29
C CYS A 330 -5.84 -0.69 -13.03
N LEU A 331 -5.88 0.07 -11.94
CA LEU A 331 -6.51 -0.36 -10.68
C LEU A 331 -7.42 0.71 -10.08
N ASN A 332 -6.87 1.88 -9.74
CA ASN A 332 -7.61 2.86 -8.94
C ASN A 332 -8.84 3.44 -9.64
N PRO A 333 -8.84 3.72 -10.97
CA PRO A 333 -10.05 4.14 -11.67
C PRO A 333 -11.16 3.09 -11.63
N LEU A 334 -10.80 1.81 -11.78
CA LEU A 334 -11.76 0.69 -11.77
C LEU A 334 -12.43 0.56 -10.40
N HIS A 335 -11.64 0.61 -9.32
CA HIS A 335 -12.18 0.66 -7.96
C HIS A 335 -13.11 1.85 -7.72
N THR A 336 -12.76 3.04 -8.24
CA THR A 336 -13.60 4.24 -8.08
C THR A 336 -14.93 4.09 -8.81
N ALA A 337 -14.91 3.56 -10.03
CA ALA A 337 -16.12 3.32 -10.81
C ALA A 337 -17.08 2.37 -10.08
N LEU A 338 -16.55 1.26 -9.56
CA LEU A 338 -17.33 0.32 -8.72
C LEU A 338 -17.87 1.02 -7.48
N ALA A 339 -17.03 1.68 -6.70
CA ALA A 339 -17.42 2.28 -5.43
C ALA A 339 -18.57 3.28 -5.57
N VAL A 340 -18.51 4.13 -6.59
CA VAL A 340 -19.54 5.13 -6.86
C VAL A 340 -20.89 4.46 -7.13
N TYR A 341 -20.94 3.51 -8.04
CA TYR A 341 -22.19 2.82 -8.38
C TYR A 341 -22.60 1.80 -7.31
N GLY A 342 -21.63 1.16 -6.67
CA GLY A 342 -21.87 0.23 -5.58
C GLY A 342 -22.59 0.87 -4.39
N CYS A 343 -22.17 2.08 -4.00
CA CYS A 343 -22.88 2.85 -2.95
C CYS A 343 -24.34 3.13 -3.35
N VAL A 344 -24.56 3.61 -4.58
CA VAL A 344 -25.90 3.97 -5.07
C VAL A 344 -26.80 2.75 -5.26
N LEU A 345 -26.23 1.59 -5.62
CA LEU A 345 -26.95 0.34 -5.80
C LEU A 345 -27.06 -0.50 -4.50
N GLY A 346 -26.51 -0.02 -3.39
CA GLY A 346 -26.63 -0.65 -2.07
C GLY A 346 -25.70 -1.83 -1.81
N TYR A 347 -24.64 -1.99 -2.59
CA TYR A 347 -23.63 -3.03 -2.36
C TYR A 347 -22.82 -2.80 -1.09
N GLN A 348 -22.41 -3.90 -0.45
CA GLN A 348 -21.62 -3.88 0.79
C GLN A 348 -20.19 -4.40 0.58
N LYS A 349 -19.93 -5.10 -0.53
CA LYS A 349 -18.62 -5.62 -0.89
C LYS A 349 -18.34 -5.37 -2.37
N ILE A 350 -17.13 -4.92 -2.67
CA ILE A 350 -16.65 -4.74 -4.05
C ILE A 350 -16.64 -6.07 -4.82
N SER A 351 -16.32 -7.18 -4.16
CA SER A 351 -16.34 -8.51 -4.78
C SER A 351 -17.74 -8.95 -5.25
N ASP A 352 -18.80 -8.48 -4.60
CA ASP A 352 -20.17 -8.79 -5.02
C ASP A 352 -20.58 -7.96 -6.25
N GLU A 353 -20.04 -6.75 -6.39
CA GLU A 353 -20.24 -5.92 -7.59
C GLU A 353 -19.68 -6.60 -8.85
N MET A 354 -18.61 -7.37 -8.71
CA MET A 354 -18.03 -8.12 -9.85
C MET A 354 -18.88 -9.32 -10.32
N LYS A 355 -19.92 -9.69 -9.56
CA LYS A 355 -20.94 -10.66 -9.97
C LYS A 355 -22.09 -10.00 -10.74
N ASP A 356 -22.16 -8.68 -10.70
CA ASP A 356 -23.13 -7.86 -11.44
C ASP A 356 -22.63 -7.63 -12.86
N ALA A 357 -23.39 -8.05 -13.86
CA ALA A 357 -22.98 -8.03 -15.25
C ALA A 357 -22.72 -6.61 -15.78
N GLU A 358 -23.55 -5.64 -15.38
CA GLU A 358 -23.41 -4.24 -15.79
C GLU A 358 -22.19 -3.59 -15.14
N LEU A 359 -21.98 -3.79 -13.84
CA LEU A 359 -20.83 -3.22 -13.12
C LEU A 359 -19.51 -3.83 -13.60
N LYS A 360 -19.48 -5.16 -13.79
CA LYS A 360 -18.32 -5.83 -14.36
C LYS A 360 -17.99 -5.27 -15.76
N LYS A 361 -18.99 -5.15 -16.63
CA LYS A 361 -18.82 -4.62 -17.99
C LYS A 361 -18.39 -3.15 -17.99
N LEU A 362 -18.90 -2.34 -17.06
CA LEU A 362 -18.47 -0.95 -16.86
C LEU A 362 -16.96 -0.88 -16.66
N VAL A 363 -16.43 -1.61 -15.68
CA VAL A 363 -15.00 -1.54 -15.37
C VAL A 363 -14.12 -2.21 -16.42
N GLU A 364 -14.57 -3.28 -17.07
CA GLU A 364 -13.89 -3.85 -18.22
C GLU A 364 -13.74 -2.81 -19.35
N THR A 365 -14.78 -2.06 -19.65
CA THR A 365 -14.76 -1.06 -20.72
C THR A 365 -13.91 0.15 -20.32
N VAL A 366 -14.06 0.66 -19.09
CA VAL A 366 -13.19 1.74 -18.56
C VAL A 366 -11.72 1.34 -18.60
N GLY A 367 -11.39 0.10 -18.22
CA GLY A 367 -10.01 -0.38 -18.22
C GLY A 367 -9.46 -0.66 -19.61
N TYR A 368 -10.09 -1.58 -20.34
CA TYR A 368 -9.55 -2.07 -21.62
C TYR A 368 -9.76 -1.12 -22.80
N VAL A 369 -10.90 -0.44 -22.85
CA VAL A 369 -11.28 0.35 -24.03
C VAL A 369 -10.91 1.82 -23.87
N GLU A 370 -11.16 2.40 -22.71
CA GLU A 370 -10.94 3.83 -22.49
C GLU A 370 -9.58 4.15 -21.86
N GLY A 371 -9.10 3.33 -20.91
CA GLY A 371 -7.86 3.58 -20.21
C GLY A 371 -6.61 3.03 -20.91
N LEU A 372 -6.66 1.76 -21.32
CA LEU A 372 -5.49 1.05 -21.88
C LEU A 372 -4.85 1.73 -23.09
N PRO A 373 -5.60 2.40 -24.03
CA PRO A 373 -4.99 3.10 -25.15
C PRO A 373 -4.01 4.20 -24.80
N VAL A 374 -4.11 4.78 -23.60
CA VAL A 374 -3.25 5.87 -23.11
C VAL A 374 -2.48 5.52 -21.86
N VAL A 375 -2.44 4.24 -21.51
CA VAL A 375 -1.73 3.78 -20.30
C VAL A 375 -0.24 4.07 -20.39
N VAL A 376 0.32 4.51 -19.27
CA VAL A 376 1.78 4.56 -19.13
C VAL A 376 2.30 3.14 -19.00
N ASN A 377 3.01 2.65 -20.02
CA ASN A 377 3.62 1.32 -19.99
C ASN A 377 4.99 1.38 -19.31
N PRO A 378 5.18 0.77 -18.15
CA PRO A 378 6.47 0.77 -17.46
C PRO A 378 7.49 -0.20 -18.06
N GLY A 379 7.08 -1.16 -18.87
CA GLY A 379 7.94 -2.17 -19.48
C GLY A 379 8.32 -3.34 -18.58
N VAL A 380 8.29 -3.18 -17.27
CA VAL A 380 8.57 -4.26 -16.27
C VAL A 380 7.32 -5.01 -15.84
N LEU A 381 6.16 -4.42 -16.05
CA LEU A 381 4.83 -5.01 -15.86
C LEU A 381 4.01 -4.73 -17.11
N ASP A 382 3.36 -5.74 -17.65
CA ASP A 382 2.44 -5.56 -18.78
C ASP A 382 1.11 -4.98 -18.30
N PRO A 383 0.68 -3.81 -18.80
CA PRO A 383 -0.56 -3.17 -18.34
C PRO A 383 -1.81 -4.00 -18.57
N LYS A 384 -1.85 -4.77 -19.67
CA LYS A 384 -3.01 -5.61 -19.98
C LYS A 384 -3.09 -6.79 -19.02
N GLU A 385 -1.98 -7.50 -18.78
CA GLU A 385 -1.91 -8.59 -17.80
C GLU A 385 -2.24 -8.07 -16.39
N PHE A 386 -1.83 -6.83 -16.08
CA PHE A 386 -2.15 -6.19 -14.82
C PHE A 386 -3.68 -5.96 -14.67
N ILE A 387 -4.35 -5.41 -15.69
CA ILE A 387 -5.82 -5.25 -15.68
C ILE A 387 -6.51 -6.62 -15.62
N ASP A 388 -6.03 -7.62 -16.37
CA ASP A 388 -6.57 -8.99 -16.33
C ASP A 388 -6.53 -9.55 -14.90
N THR A 389 -5.43 -9.39 -14.20
CA THR A 389 -5.28 -9.81 -12.80
C THR A 389 -6.20 -9.03 -11.87
N VAL A 390 -6.28 -7.71 -12.04
CA VAL A 390 -7.16 -6.85 -11.23
C VAL A 390 -8.62 -7.26 -11.37
N LEU A 391 -9.11 -7.46 -12.58
CA LEU A 391 -10.52 -7.73 -12.86
C LEU A 391 -10.94 -9.17 -12.60
N ASN A 392 -10.04 -10.14 -12.75
CA ASN A 392 -10.40 -11.56 -12.66
C ASN A 392 -9.95 -12.24 -11.37
N VAL A 393 -8.96 -11.68 -10.67
CA VAL A 393 -8.39 -12.29 -9.46
C VAL A 393 -8.58 -11.38 -8.25
N ARG A 394 -8.16 -10.13 -8.35
CA ARG A 394 -8.03 -9.25 -7.21
C ARG A 394 -9.36 -8.68 -6.72
N ILE A 395 -10.09 -7.96 -7.58
CA ILE A 395 -11.37 -7.33 -7.22
C ILE A 395 -12.45 -8.38 -6.89
N PRO A 396 -12.56 -9.52 -7.61
CA PRO A 396 -13.55 -10.54 -7.28
C PRO A 396 -13.24 -11.35 -6.03
N ASN A 397 -12.07 -11.20 -5.41
CA ASN A 397 -11.67 -12.00 -4.25
C ASN A 397 -12.62 -11.76 -3.05
N PRO A 398 -13.40 -12.78 -2.62
CA PRO A 398 -14.44 -12.63 -1.60
C PRO A 398 -13.88 -12.38 -0.18
N PHE A 399 -12.61 -12.66 0.03
CA PHE A 399 -11.92 -12.44 1.31
C PHE A 399 -11.46 -10.99 1.49
N MET A 400 -11.45 -10.19 0.42
CA MET A 400 -11.04 -8.80 0.55
C MET A 400 -12.13 -7.98 1.24
N PRO A 401 -11.79 -7.22 2.30
CA PRO A 401 -12.77 -6.49 3.11
C PRO A 401 -13.17 -5.15 2.48
N ASP A 402 -12.97 -4.99 1.18
CA ASP A 402 -13.22 -3.74 0.49
C ASP A 402 -14.73 -3.50 0.32
N THR A 403 -15.18 -2.36 0.85
CA THR A 403 -16.55 -1.90 0.69
C THR A 403 -16.60 -0.70 -0.26
N PRO A 404 -17.68 -0.53 -1.04
CA PRO A 404 -17.88 0.67 -1.86
C PRO A 404 -17.70 1.96 -1.03
N GLN A 405 -18.26 1.99 0.17
CA GLN A 405 -18.23 3.14 1.07
C GLN A 405 -16.78 3.52 1.47
N ARG A 406 -15.95 2.53 1.77
CA ARG A 406 -14.53 2.78 2.09
C ARG A 406 -13.75 3.32 0.90
N ILE A 407 -13.98 2.77 -0.29
CA ILE A 407 -13.31 3.20 -1.52
C ILE A 407 -13.79 4.59 -1.95
N ALA A 408 -15.07 4.92 -1.72
CA ALA A 408 -15.64 6.22 -2.05
C ALA A 408 -15.16 7.39 -1.17
N THR A 409 -14.46 7.12 -0.05
CA THR A 409 -13.82 8.16 0.75
C THR A 409 -12.91 9.04 -0.12
N ASP A 410 -12.94 10.36 0.04
CA ASP A 410 -12.11 11.33 -0.67
C ASP A 410 -12.20 11.25 -2.21
N THR A 411 -13.32 10.86 -2.78
CA THR A 411 -13.47 10.72 -4.25
C THR A 411 -13.21 12.03 -4.98
N SER A 412 -13.64 13.17 -4.43
CA SER A 412 -13.39 14.50 -5.03
C SER A 412 -11.89 14.80 -5.23
N GLN A 413 -11.03 14.22 -4.39
CA GLN A 413 -9.57 14.38 -4.46
C GLN A 413 -8.91 13.38 -5.41
N LYS A 414 -9.66 12.42 -5.89
CA LYS A 414 -9.14 11.27 -6.65
C LYS A 414 -9.50 11.29 -8.13
N LEU A 415 -10.62 11.91 -8.50
CA LEU A 415 -11.12 11.90 -9.89
C LEU A 415 -10.13 12.51 -10.88
N ALA A 416 -9.46 13.61 -10.49
CA ALA A 416 -8.48 14.29 -11.34
C ALA A 416 -7.33 13.37 -11.78
N ILE A 417 -6.74 12.64 -10.84
CA ILE A 417 -5.61 11.77 -11.15
C ILE A 417 -6.05 10.43 -11.75
N ARG A 418 -7.22 9.91 -11.33
CA ARG A 418 -7.71 8.60 -11.77
C ARG A 418 -8.33 8.60 -13.16
N PHE A 419 -8.95 9.71 -13.56
CA PHE A 419 -9.64 9.83 -14.85
C PHE A 419 -9.21 11.06 -15.63
N GLY A 420 -8.93 12.18 -14.96
CA GLY A 420 -8.50 13.42 -15.60
C GLY A 420 -7.20 13.26 -16.39
N GLU A 421 -6.26 12.45 -15.92
CA GLU A 421 -5.02 12.16 -16.66
C GLU A 421 -5.30 11.40 -17.96
N THR A 422 -6.26 10.46 -17.95
CA THR A 422 -6.73 9.79 -19.17
C THR A 422 -7.35 10.79 -20.16
N ILE A 423 -8.21 11.72 -19.69
CA ILE A 423 -8.82 12.76 -20.54
C ILE A 423 -7.73 13.64 -21.17
N LYS A 424 -6.74 14.09 -20.39
CA LYS A 424 -5.62 14.90 -20.90
C LYS A 424 -4.81 14.15 -21.96
N ALA A 425 -4.58 12.85 -21.75
CA ALA A 425 -3.87 12.02 -22.71
C ALA A 425 -4.64 11.89 -24.02
N TYR A 426 -5.98 11.73 -23.98
CA TYR A 426 -6.82 11.75 -25.18
C TYR A 426 -6.80 13.12 -25.88
N GLN A 427 -6.86 14.22 -25.13
CA GLN A 427 -6.77 15.58 -25.70
C GLN A 427 -5.41 15.86 -26.36
N ALA A 428 -4.34 15.23 -25.88
CA ALA A 428 -3.00 15.36 -26.45
C ALA A 428 -2.73 14.43 -27.63
N SER A 429 -3.63 13.49 -27.91
CA SER A 429 -3.50 12.51 -29.00
C SER A 429 -4.13 13.04 -30.29
N ASP A 430 -3.42 12.85 -31.41
CA ASP A 430 -3.95 13.13 -32.74
C ASP A 430 -4.83 11.98 -33.26
N GLU A 431 -4.81 10.80 -32.60
CA GLU A 431 -5.50 9.59 -33.07
C GLU A 431 -6.75 9.27 -32.25
N LEU A 432 -6.86 9.78 -31.03
CA LEU A 432 -7.94 9.45 -30.12
C LEU A 432 -8.92 10.61 -29.95
N ASP A 433 -10.22 10.29 -29.99
CA ASP A 433 -11.27 11.26 -29.74
C ASP A 433 -11.69 11.27 -28.28
N VAL A 434 -11.51 12.39 -27.59
CA VAL A 434 -11.92 12.56 -26.19
C VAL A 434 -13.41 12.26 -25.98
N LYS A 435 -14.25 12.47 -26.99
CA LYS A 435 -15.70 12.16 -26.95
C LYS A 435 -16.00 10.65 -26.97
N SER A 436 -15.00 9.82 -27.23
CA SER A 436 -15.14 8.36 -27.10
C SER A 436 -15.12 7.87 -25.65
N LEU A 437 -14.72 8.71 -24.68
CA LEU A 437 -14.69 8.41 -23.24
C LEU A 437 -16.10 8.42 -22.63
N LYS A 438 -16.93 7.49 -23.05
CA LYS A 438 -18.36 7.42 -22.68
C LYS A 438 -18.57 6.93 -21.26
N LEU A 439 -17.81 5.91 -20.85
CA LEU A 439 -18.02 5.31 -19.53
C LEU A 439 -17.25 6.06 -18.42
N ILE A 440 -16.12 6.68 -18.71
CA ILE A 440 -15.50 7.63 -17.77
C ILE A 440 -16.46 8.80 -17.49
N THR A 441 -17.11 9.34 -18.50
CA THR A 441 -18.12 10.41 -18.31
C THR A 441 -19.37 9.91 -17.58
N LEU A 442 -19.76 8.65 -17.79
CA LEU A 442 -20.83 8.00 -17.03
C LEU A 442 -20.43 7.84 -15.55
N VAL A 443 -19.17 7.53 -15.24
CA VAL A 443 -18.67 7.49 -13.85
C VAL A 443 -18.74 8.88 -13.19
N PHE A 444 -18.42 9.95 -13.91
CA PHE A 444 -18.59 11.32 -13.37
C PHE A 444 -20.04 11.65 -13.06
N ALA A 445 -20.95 11.31 -13.96
CA ALA A 445 -22.39 11.44 -13.70
C ALA A 445 -22.84 10.58 -12.52
N GLY A 446 -22.34 9.36 -12.41
CA GLY A 446 -22.57 8.48 -11.28
C GLY A 446 -22.09 9.07 -9.96
N TRP A 447 -20.90 9.73 -9.93
CA TRP A 447 -20.44 10.41 -8.74
C TRP A 447 -21.34 11.59 -8.34
N LEU A 448 -21.81 12.39 -9.28
CA LEU A 448 -22.78 13.46 -8.99
C LEU A 448 -24.10 12.88 -8.47
N ARG A 449 -24.54 11.73 -9.01
CA ARG A 449 -25.72 11.01 -8.51
C ARG A 449 -25.51 10.46 -7.08
N TYR A 450 -24.31 9.95 -6.79
CA TYR A 450 -23.92 9.50 -5.45
C TYR A 450 -24.00 10.64 -4.44
N LEU A 451 -23.54 11.84 -4.78
CA LEU A 451 -23.57 13.02 -3.90
C LEU A 451 -24.97 13.43 -3.46
N MET A 452 -26.03 12.98 -4.14
CA MET A 452 -27.42 13.20 -3.69
C MET A 452 -27.75 12.46 -2.38
N GLY A 453 -26.94 11.47 -1.97
CA GLY A 453 -27.16 10.69 -0.74
C GLY A 453 -28.44 9.86 -0.75
N VAL A 454 -28.90 9.46 -1.94
CA VAL A 454 -30.12 8.66 -2.14
C VAL A 454 -29.78 7.49 -3.06
N ASP A 455 -30.11 6.27 -2.68
CA ASP A 455 -29.88 5.06 -3.48
C ASP A 455 -30.84 4.93 -4.67
N ASP A 456 -30.68 3.88 -5.46
CA ASP A 456 -31.52 3.63 -6.64
C ASP A 456 -32.95 3.20 -6.29
N GLU A 457 -33.22 2.81 -5.03
CA GLU A 457 -34.55 2.49 -4.50
C GLU A 457 -35.25 3.70 -3.85
N GLY A 458 -34.54 4.85 -3.75
CA GLY A 458 -35.07 6.07 -3.15
C GLY A 458 -34.79 6.20 -1.65
N ASN A 459 -34.00 5.32 -1.05
CA ASN A 459 -33.63 5.39 0.36
C ASN A 459 -32.41 6.31 0.55
N LYS A 460 -32.38 7.04 1.66
CA LYS A 460 -31.22 7.84 2.03
C LYS A 460 -30.08 6.97 2.54
N PHE A 461 -28.86 7.31 2.16
CA PHE A 461 -27.64 6.74 2.72
C PHE A 461 -26.65 7.84 3.10
N GLU A 462 -25.71 7.51 3.97
CA GLU A 462 -24.67 8.43 4.43
C GLU A 462 -23.51 8.46 3.44
N LEU A 463 -23.08 9.66 3.03
CA LEU A 463 -21.94 9.84 2.16
C LEU A 463 -20.65 9.51 2.91
N SER A 464 -19.71 8.90 2.21
CA SER A 464 -18.37 8.68 2.72
C SER A 464 -17.64 10.00 2.96
N PRO A 465 -16.75 10.09 3.97
CA PRO A 465 -15.99 11.31 4.24
C PRO A 465 -15.24 11.81 3.01
N ASP A 466 -15.37 13.11 2.73
CA ASP A 466 -14.68 13.76 1.62
C ASP A 466 -14.56 15.26 1.93
N PRO A 467 -13.37 15.89 1.82
CA PRO A 467 -13.13 17.26 2.21
C PRO A 467 -13.88 18.31 1.39
N LEU A 468 -14.39 17.95 0.20
CA LEU A 468 -15.14 18.86 -0.66
C LEU A 468 -16.67 18.68 -0.59
N LEU A 469 -17.22 17.85 0.29
CA LEU A 469 -18.69 17.67 0.39
C LEU A 469 -19.43 18.98 0.60
N ASP A 470 -18.95 19.84 1.51
CA ASP A 470 -19.57 21.14 1.75
C ASP A 470 -19.52 22.07 0.52
N THR A 471 -18.58 21.82 -0.40
CA THR A 471 -18.46 22.60 -1.64
C THR A 471 -19.35 22.05 -2.75
N VAL A 472 -19.47 20.73 -2.89
CA VAL A 472 -20.11 20.11 -4.06
C VAL A 472 -21.56 19.68 -3.81
N CYS A 473 -21.91 19.22 -2.60
CA CYS A 473 -23.28 18.78 -2.30
C CYS A 473 -24.35 19.87 -2.50
N PRO A 474 -24.10 21.17 -2.25
CA PRO A 474 -25.07 22.20 -2.52
C PRO A 474 -25.59 22.24 -3.98
N TYR A 475 -24.75 21.85 -4.94
CA TYR A 475 -25.12 21.85 -6.36
C TYR A 475 -26.09 20.71 -6.74
N VAL A 476 -26.10 19.62 -6.00
CA VAL A 476 -26.99 18.49 -6.24
C VAL A 476 -28.18 18.45 -5.26
N ALA A 477 -28.15 19.27 -4.20
CA ALA A 477 -29.17 19.25 -3.14
C ALA A 477 -30.60 19.55 -3.61
N GLY A 478 -30.74 20.27 -4.73
CA GLY A 478 -32.05 20.58 -5.33
C GLY A 478 -32.53 19.54 -6.35
N LEU A 479 -31.71 18.53 -6.66
CA LEU A 479 -32.09 17.47 -7.58
C LEU A 479 -32.94 16.43 -6.87
N GLU A 480 -33.94 15.91 -7.57
CA GLU A 480 -34.85 14.88 -7.09
C GLU A 480 -34.83 13.66 -8.02
N LEU A 481 -35.39 12.55 -7.58
CA LEU A 481 -35.59 11.37 -8.44
C LEU A 481 -36.86 11.57 -9.29
N LYS A 482 -36.74 12.40 -10.34
CA LYS A 482 -37.83 12.71 -11.28
C LYS A 482 -37.31 13.13 -12.65
N GLU A 483 -38.12 12.95 -13.66
CA GLU A 483 -37.88 13.43 -15.02
C GLU A 483 -38.02 14.97 -15.12
N ASN A 484 -37.52 15.52 -16.22
CA ASN A 484 -37.73 16.91 -16.65
C ASN A 484 -37.27 17.99 -15.66
N GLN A 485 -36.19 17.76 -14.92
CA GLN A 485 -35.53 18.76 -14.10
C GLN A 485 -34.33 19.41 -14.83
N ASP A 486 -34.01 20.64 -14.49
CA ASP A 486 -32.86 21.34 -15.08
C ASP A 486 -31.57 20.95 -14.36
N VAL A 487 -31.06 19.77 -14.73
CA VAL A 487 -29.84 19.20 -14.18
C VAL A 487 -28.63 20.08 -14.53
N GLU A 488 -28.58 20.61 -15.75
CA GLU A 488 -27.44 21.39 -16.23
C GLU A 488 -27.24 22.66 -15.41
N ALA A 489 -28.31 23.43 -15.18
CA ALA A 489 -28.23 24.64 -14.38
C ALA A 489 -27.69 24.37 -12.96
N ALA A 490 -28.05 23.23 -12.38
CA ALA A 490 -27.58 22.85 -11.05
C ALA A 490 -26.08 22.54 -11.03
N ILE A 491 -25.57 21.70 -11.96
CA ILE A 491 -24.21 21.15 -11.86
C ILE A 491 -23.16 21.88 -12.71
N ALA A 492 -23.54 22.83 -13.58
CA ALA A 492 -22.61 23.51 -14.47
C ALA A 492 -21.36 24.09 -13.76
N PRO A 493 -21.47 24.69 -12.54
CA PRO A 493 -20.27 25.16 -11.84
C PRO A 493 -19.32 24.03 -11.44
N VAL A 494 -19.85 22.87 -11.05
CA VAL A 494 -19.02 21.69 -10.65
C VAL A 494 -18.26 21.16 -11.85
N LEU A 495 -18.90 21.06 -13.03
CA LEU A 495 -18.28 20.55 -14.25
C LEU A 495 -17.05 21.36 -14.73
N LYS A 496 -16.91 22.60 -14.27
CA LYS A 496 -15.75 23.48 -14.54
C LYS A 496 -14.60 23.30 -13.52
N MET A 497 -14.80 22.53 -12.45
CA MET A 497 -13.82 22.41 -11.37
C MET A 497 -12.65 21.50 -11.78
N LYS A 498 -11.61 22.08 -12.35
CA LYS A 498 -10.36 21.38 -12.74
C LYS A 498 -9.71 20.64 -11.57
N GLN A 499 -9.87 21.14 -10.34
CA GLN A 499 -9.37 20.46 -9.14
C GLN A 499 -10.02 19.09 -8.88
N ILE A 500 -11.26 18.89 -9.35
CA ILE A 500 -12.02 17.64 -9.19
C ILE A 500 -11.81 16.71 -10.39
N PHE A 501 -11.96 17.22 -11.61
CA PHE A 501 -11.93 16.40 -12.83
C PHE A 501 -10.58 16.42 -13.56
N GLY A 502 -9.61 17.24 -13.11
CA GLY A 502 -8.34 17.43 -13.79
C GLY A 502 -8.41 18.37 -15.00
N VAL A 503 -9.60 18.57 -15.55
CA VAL A 503 -9.92 19.45 -16.69
C VAL A 503 -11.23 20.19 -16.42
N ASP A 504 -11.50 21.27 -17.17
CA ASP A 504 -12.85 21.82 -17.31
C ASP A 504 -13.59 20.93 -18.34
N LEU A 505 -14.70 20.31 -17.92
CA LEU A 505 -15.43 19.36 -18.77
C LEU A 505 -16.13 20.03 -19.96
N TYR A 506 -16.46 21.33 -19.87
CA TYR A 506 -16.96 22.11 -21.01
C TYR A 506 -15.84 22.35 -22.03
N GLU A 507 -14.65 22.79 -21.58
CA GLU A 507 -13.47 22.94 -22.45
C GLU A 507 -13.06 21.61 -23.08
N ALA A 508 -13.21 20.50 -22.37
CA ALA A 508 -12.92 19.16 -22.86
C ALA A 508 -13.99 18.60 -23.81
N GLY A 509 -15.15 19.26 -23.92
CA GLY A 509 -16.26 18.81 -24.76
C GLY A 509 -17.03 17.59 -24.23
N LEU A 510 -16.94 17.34 -22.91
CA LEU A 510 -17.54 16.19 -22.21
C LEU A 510 -18.75 16.57 -21.34
N ALA A 511 -18.96 17.85 -21.06
CA ALA A 511 -20.01 18.32 -20.16
C ALA A 511 -21.42 17.89 -20.58
N ASP A 512 -21.77 18.01 -21.87
CA ASP A 512 -23.09 17.62 -22.36
C ASP A 512 -23.40 16.13 -22.12
N MET A 513 -22.36 15.31 -22.23
CA MET A 513 -22.47 13.85 -21.98
C MET A 513 -22.76 13.57 -20.52
N VAL A 514 -22.01 14.22 -19.60
CA VAL A 514 -22.23 14.09 -18.15
C VAL A 514 -23.61 14.57 -17.76
N VAL A 515 -24.05 15.72 -18.29
CA VAL A 515 -25.41 16.27 -18.07
C VAL A 515 -26.47 15.29 -18.57
N GLY A 516 -26.29 14.74 -19.79
CA GLY A 516 -27.21 13.76 -20.36
C GLY A 516 -27.36 12.52 -19.51
N TYR A 517 -26.23 11.94 -19.07
CA TYR A 517 -26.23 10.78 -18.18
C TYR A 517 -26.86 11.09 -16.82
N LEU A 518 -26.56 12.23 -16.22
CA LEU A 518 -27.13 12.57 -14.92
C LEU A 518 -28.66 12.76 -15.01
N LYS A 519 -29.18 13.32 -16.10
CA LYS A 519 -30.63 13.39 -16.35
C LYS A 519 -31.26 11.99 -16.35
N GLU A 520 -30.61 11.02 -16.99
CA GLU A 520 -31.11 9.63 -17.01
C GLU A 520 -30.97 8.97 -15.63
N LEU A 521 -29.83 9.14 -14.95
CA LEU A 521 -29.59 8.57 -13.61
C LEU A 521 -30.51 9.12 -12.51
N THR A 522 -31.10 10.29 -12.72
CA THR A 522 -32.02 10.95 -11.77
C THR A 522 -33.49 10.86 -12.18
N ALA A 523 -33.83 10.17 -13.29
CA ALA A 523 -35.19 10.14 -13.85
C ALA A 523 -36.24 9.49 -12.92
N GLY A 524 -35.84 8.73 -11.94
CA GLY A 524 -36.73 8.07 -10.97
C GLY A 524 -36.06 6.98 -10.18
N VAL A 525 -36.83 6.26 -9.42
CA VAL A 525 -36.39 5.03 -8.72
C VAL A 525 -36.08 3.96 -9.77
N GLY A 526 -34.95 3.24 -9.62
CA GLY A 526 -34.46 2.24 -10.59
C GLY A 526 -33.77 2.82 -11.81
N ALA A 527 -33.63 4.15 -11.89
CA ALA A 527 -33.07 4.84 -13.04
C ALA A 527 -31.56 4.59 -13.22
N VAL A 528 -30.83 4.38 -12.14
CA VAL A 528 -29.39 4.05 -12.18
C VAL A 528 -29.18 2.70 -12.85
N ARG A 529 -29.90 1.68 -12.40
CA ARG A 529 -29.87 0.35 -13.00
C ARG A 529 -30.28 0.37 -14.49
N ALA A 530 -31.33 1.11 -14.82
CA ALA A 530 -31.82 1.24 -16.18
C ALA A 530 -30.76 1.92 -17.10
N THR A 531 -30.11 2.97 -16.61
CA THR A 531 -29.05 3.69 -17.33
C THR A 531 -27.83 2.83 -17.56
N LEU A 532 -27.37 2.09 -16.52
CA LEU A 532 -26.27 1.13 -16.68
C LEU A 532 -26.60 0.09 -17.77
N LYS A 533 -27.77 -0.55 -17.72
CA LYS A 533 -28.20 -1.51 -18.75
C LYS A 533 -28.23 -0.93 -20.17
N LYS A 534 -28.47 0.36 -20.31
CA LYS A 534 -28.54 1.04 -21.61
C LYS A 534 -27.16 1.29 -22.21
N TYR A 535 -26.17 1.64 -21.41
CA TYR A 535 -24.89 2.18 -21.89
C TYR A 535 -23.71 1.24 -21.72
N VAL A 536 -23.81 0.27 -20.85
CA VAL A 536 -22.80 -0.73 -20.57
C VAL A 536 -23.14 -2.07 -21.24
#